data_f9066fd18a6e789789278ab33b231a0b
#
_entry.id   f9066fd18a6e789789278ab33b231a0b
#
_cell.length_a   1.000
_cell.length_b   1.000
_cell.length_c   1.000
_cell.angle_alpha   90.00
_cell.angle_beta   90.00
_cell.angle_gamma   90.00
#
_symmetry.space_group_name_H-M   'P 1'
#
loop_
_entity.id
_entity.type
_entity.pdbx_description
1 polymer ?
#
loop_
_entity_poly.entity_id
_entity_poly.type
_entity_poly.pdbx_seq_one_letter_code
_entity_poly.pdbx_strand_id
1 'polypeptide(L)'
;MIRKITLSVYRFILFFSILIGTKTSLYAQPPTIVPQALSYPRICAGLIVNGVPFNEYNATFSYVNFPAGTEFVVELSDEAGNFTTPVATTKISFVDNPSSQQQTIKFAIPTDLRGSDTHSIRIKSSLATASPSGKFRNSQNLTEFPIYYRTFVESFNINERNASAMICSGGSLSLSIDKSTPTVPSPADFSNLKYKWFKDDVVIAGQSGTTLIVNTPGVYFAQVDYGGCLDENFSSNRVTVTSSSSGSGVTINSSLGNPFCANGSGTVLTATSGNSYVWKKEGSDAVIATTRTFSTNESGVYTVEVDFGGCKATGSINLSSNGFTASIDVAETTTIEEGETLSVSITTDAATPTFEWYLNGNIINGATTENLLIAVKGNYKVVISQASGCIATKEFTFRVIGPSGPSTVIPNIIKLSGLNPYWNIPEEYKNSATKVMIISSNGDMVLDVNNYQGDWPQTAIDFKSVNPVYYYVIQGDAGEKKGSITVIK
;
A
#
# COMPACT_ATOMS: atom_id res chain seq x y z
N MET A 1 -62.46 -82.73 30.02
CA MET A 1 -61.10 -82.55 29.43
C MET A 1 -60.99 -81.30 28.58
N ILE A 2 -62.01 -80.87 27.88
CA ILE A 2 -62.02 -79.74 26.92
C ILE A 2 -61.81 -78.36 27.64
N ARG A 3 -62.28 -78.17 28.89
CA ARG A 3 -62.15 -76.86 29.62
C ARG A 3 -60.72 -76.53 30.11
N LYS A 4 -59.82 -77.52 30.23
CA LYS A 4 -58.41 -77.25 30.63
C LYS A 4 -57.53 -76.95 29.46
N ILE A 5 -57.86 -77.47 28.26
CA ILE A 5 -57.08 -77.19 27.03
C ILE A 5 -57.36 -75.79 26.52
N THR A 6 -58.58 -75.30 26.61
CA THR A 6 -58.92 -73.91 26.20
C THR A 6 -58.23 -72.85 27.09
N LEU A 7 -58.10 -73.10 28.42
CA LEU A 7 -57.43 -72.14 29.32
C LEU A 7 -55.89 -72.08 29.07
N SER A 8 -55.30 -73.22 28.72
CA SER A 8 -53.87 -73.30 28.40
C SER A 8 -53.57 -72.60 27.06
N VAL A 9 -54.40 -72.75 26.01
CA VAL A 9 -54.27 -72.11 24.72
C VAL A 9 -54.46 -70.59 24.85
N TYR A 10 -55.45 -70.16 25.72
CA TYR A 10 -55.69 -68.72 25.94
C TYR A 10 -54.51 -68.08 26.71
N ARG A 11 -53.87 -68.80 27.67
CA ARG A 11 -52.69 -68.33 28.36
C ARG A 11 -51.45 -68.30 27.39
N PHE A 12 -51.33 -69.23 26.44
CA PHE A 12 -50.28 -69.25 25.50
C PHE A 12 -50.46 -68.12 24.45
N ILE A 13 -51.69 -67.85 24.04
CA ILE A 13 -52.01 -66.74 23.12
C ILE A 13 -51.80 -65.39 23.83
N LEU A 14 -52.18 -65.26 25.10
CA LEU A 14 -51.96 -64.05 25.89
C LEU A 14 -50.47 -63.77 26.11
N PHE A 15 -49.68 -64.88 26.40
CA PHE A 15 -48.22 -64.75 26.53
C PHE A 15 -47.54 -64.39 25.21
N PHE A 16 -48.02 -64.94 24.07
CA PHE A 16 -47.48 -64.64 22.76
C PHE A 16 -47.90 -63.28 22.27
N SER A 17 -49.08 -62.77 22.58
CA SER A 17 -49.48 -61.41 22.30
C SER A 17 -48.75 -60.35 23.17
N ILE A 18 -48.35 -60.68 24.39
CA ILE A 18 -47.48 -59.78 25.21
C ILE A 18 -46.04 -59.77 24.65
N LEU A 19 -45.56 -60.91 24.09
CA LEU A 19 -44.21 -60.92 23.46
C LEU A 19 -44.16 -60.17 22.09
N ILE A 20 -45.28 -60.07 21.39
CA ILE A 20 -45.36 -59.34 20.09
C ILE A 20 -45.63 -57.84 20.33
N GLY A 21 -46.16 -57.46 21.52
CA GLY A 21 -46.51 -56.06 21.85
C GLY A 21 -45.38 -55.17 22.31
N THR A 22 -44.21 -55.74 22.66
CA THR A 22 -43.03 -54.92 23.06
C THR A 22 -42.08 -54.74 21.90
N LYS A 23 -42.55 -54.02 20.87
CA LYS A 23 -41.57 -53.29 20.04
C LYS A 23 -41.05 -52.15 20.92
N THR A 24 -40.08 -52.45 21.77
CA THR A 24 -39.22 -51.38 22.28
C THR A 24 -38.50 -50.83 21.08
N SER A 25 -39.03 -49.72 20.57
CA SER A 25 -38.22 -48.89 19.71
C SER A 25 -37.00 -48.51 20.56
N LEU A 26 -35.92 -49.22 20.36
CA LEU A 26 -34.59 -48.76 20.78
C LEU A 26 -34.35 -47.46 20.01
N TYR A 27 -34.87 -46.34 20.55
CA TYR A 27 -34.44 -45.04 20.08
C TYR A 27 -32.96 -44.98 20.44
N ALA A 28 -32.11 -45.09 19.40
CA ALA A 28 -30.71 -44.76 19.58
C ALA A 28 -30.66 -43.35 20.17
N GLN A 29 -30.06 -43.24 21.33
CA GLN A 29 -29.91 -41.93 21.96
C GLN A 29 -29.16 -41.01 20.96
N PRO A 30 -29.64 -39.76 20.76
CA PRO A 30 -29.03 -38.86 19.81
C PRO A 30 -27.56 -38.61 20.18
N PRO A 31 -26.70 -38.40 19.18
CA PRO A 31 -25.34 -37.99 19.43
C PRO A 31 -25.31 -36.70 20.25
N THR A 32 -24.54 -36.71 21.34
CA THR A 32 -24.53 -35.59 22.29
C THR A 32 -23.11 -35.16 22.61
N ILE A 33 -22.87 -33.85 22.67
CA ILE A 33 -21.60 -33.22 23.02
C ILE A 33 -21.83 -32.39 24.29
N VAL A 34 -21.03 -32.59 25.32
CA VAL A 34 -21.13 -31.86 26.60
C VAL A 34 -19.83 -31.13 26.86
N PRO A 35 -19.79 -29.77 26.72
CA PRO A 35 -18.63 -28.96 27.04
C PRO A 35 -18.25 -29.06 28.52
N GLN A 36 -16.95 -29.09 28.82
CA GLN A 36 -16.40 -28.90 30.16
C GLN A 36 -16.05 -27.42 30.36
N ALA A 37 -16.00 -26.98 31.64
CA ALA A 37 -15.59 -25.61 31.93
C ALA A 37 -14.16 -25.35 31.44
N LEU A 38 -13.94 -24.20 30.82
CA LEU A 38 -12.62 -23.73 30.39
C LEU A 38 -11.78 -23.37 31.62
N SER A 39 -10.48 -23.57 31.52
CA SER A 39 -9.53 -23.23 32.60
C SER A 39 -9.15 -21.73 32.63
N TYR A 40 -9.63 -20.95 31.71
CA TYR A 40 -9.31 -19.52 31.54
C TYR A 40 -10.58 -18.65 31.53
N PRO A 41 -10.50 -17.37 31.98
CA PRO A 41 -11.65 -16.47 32.01
C PRO A 41 -11.91 -15.76 30.66
N ARG A 42 -10.92 -15.66 29.79
CA ARG A 42 -10.94 -14.91 28.55
C ARG A 42 -9.92 -15.48 27.55
N ILE A 43 -10.07 -15.16 26.27
CA ILE A 43 -9.11 -15.46 25.20
C ILE A 43 -8.49 -14.14 24.72
N CYS A 44 -7.22 -13.91 25.04
CA CYS A 44 -6.46 -12.73 24.65
C CYS A 44 -5.27 -13.17 23.80
N ALA A 45 -5.53 -13.49 22.53
CA ALA A 45 -4.52 -13.96 21.61
C ALA A 45 -3.67 -12.79 21.03
N GLY A 46 -2.54 -13.11 20.41
CA GLY A 46 -1.63 -12.13 19.81
C GLY A 46 -0.63 -11.49 20.77
N LEU A 47 -0.62 -11.91 22.05
CA LEU A 47 0.46 -11.55 22.97
C LEU A 47 1.77 -12.16 22.53
N ILE A 48 2.82 -11.35 22.53
CA ILE A 48 4.17 -11.85 22.21
C ILE A 48 4.72 -12.61 23.44
N VAL A 49 4.85 -13.92 23.29
CA VAL A 49 5.46 -14.79 24.29
C VAL A 49 6.71 -15.42 23.68
N ASN A 50 7.89 -15.18 24.26
CA ASN A 50 9.18 -15.64 23.72
C ASN A 50 9.40 -15.25 22.24
N GLY A 51 8.98 -14.05 21.83
CA GLY A 51 9.14 -13.55 20.47
C GLY A 51 8.10 -14.04 19.46
N VAL A 52 7.10 -14.84 19.87
CA VAL A 52 6.05 -15.39 19.00
C VAL A 52 4.67 -14.96 19.50
N PRO A 53 3.74 -14.55 18.61
CA PRO A 53 2.36 -14.27 19.00
C PRO A 53 1.68 -15.53 19.53
N PHE A 54 1.24 -15.49 20.79
CA PHE A 54 0.54 -16.60 21.42
C PHE A 54 -0.92 -16.66 20.92
N ASN A 55 -1.34 -17.83 20.41
CA ASN A 55 -2.71 -18.08 19.99
C ASN A 55 -3.05 -19.59 20.09
N GLU A 56 -2.92 -20.15 21.28
CA GLU A 56 -3.19 -21.56 21.52
C GLU A 56 -4.06 -21.75 22.76
N TYR A 57 -5.26 -22.28 22.59
CA TYR A 57 -6.22 -22.48 23.66
C TYR A 57 -6.77 -23.90 23.61
N ASN A 58 -7.19 -24.44 24.76
CA ASN A 58 -7.75 -25.78 24.87
C ASN A 58 -9.24 -25.74 25.18
N ALA A 59 -10.01 -26.58 24.50
CA ALA A 59 -11.42 -26.83 24.78
C ALA A 59 -11.63 -28.34 24.98
N THR A 60 -12.05 -28.74 26.19
CA THR A 60 -12.31 -30.11 26.54
C THR A 60 -13.83 -30.38 26.61
N PHE A 61 -14.27 -31.49 26.05
CA PHE A 61 -15.67 -31.90 26.05
C PHE A 61 -15.80 -33.40 26.11
N SER A 62 -16.94 -33.87 26.56
CA SER A 62 -17.34 -35.29 26.45
C SER A 62 -18.30 -35.47 25.29
N TYR A 63 -18.27 -36.64 24.68
CA TYR A 63 -19.12 -36.99 23.53
C TYR A 63 -19.65 -38.41 23.66
N VAL A 64 -20.88 -38.65 23.26
CA VAL A 64 -21.51 -39.97 23.26
C VAL A 64 -22.29 -40.22 21.98
N ASN A 65 -22.37 -41.50 21.56
CA ASN A 65 -23.14 -41.95 20.40
C ASN A 65 -22.68 -41.37 19.04
N PHE A 66 -21.39 -41.08 18.93
CA PHE A 66 -20.80 -40.68 17.62
C PHE A 66 -20.12 -41.88 16.94
N PRO A 67 -20.26 -42.02 15.61
CA PRO A 67 -19.52 -43.01 14.83
C PRO A 67 -17.99 -42.80 14.94
N ALA A 68 -17.26 -43.90 14.87
CA ALA A 68 -15.80 -43.82 14.77
C ALA A 68 -15.38 -42.96 13.57
N GLY A 69 -14.36 -42.13 13.75
CA GLY A 69 -13.90 -41.20 12.72
C GLY A 69 -14.67 -39.87 12.64
N THR A 70 -15.64 -39.63 13.54
CA THR A 70 -16.27 -38.30 13.62
C THR A 70 -15.24 -37.25 14.03
N GLU A 71 -15.15 -36.19 13.24
CA GLU A 71 -14.30 -35.04 13.56
C GLU A 71 -15.07 -33.98 14.36
N PHE A 72 -14.35 -33.30 15.24
CA PHE A 72 -14.87 -32.20 16.03
C PHE A 72 -14.03 -30.94 15.83
N VAL A 73 -14.71 -29.79 15.80
CA VAL A 73 -14.10 -28.46 15.67
C VAL A 73 -14.68 -27.50 16.70
N VAL A 74 -13.87 -26.54 17.09
CA VAL A 74 -14.35 -25.41 17.91
C VAL A 74 -14.92 -24.37 16.97
N GLU A 75 -16.15 -23.93 17.20
CA GLU A 75 -16.76 -22.76 16.53
C GLU A 75 -16.82 -21.58 17.50
N LEU A 76 -16.53 -20.41 16.97
CA LEU A 76 -16.66 -19.12 17.67
C LEU A 76 -17.95 -18.44 17.22
N SER A 77 -18.66 -17.79 18.14
CA SER A 77 -19.85 -16.99 17.86
C SER A 77 -19.52 -15.71 17.07
N ASP A 78 -20.56 -14.99 16.64
CA ASP A 78 -20.47 -13.58 16.29
C ASP A 78 -20.16 -12.71 17.53
N GLU A 79 -19.98 -11.39 17.32
CA GLU A 79 -19.69 -10.42 18.39
C GLU A 79 -20.76 -10.36 19.49
N ALA A 80 -22.00 -10.76 19.20
CA ALA A 80 -23.13 -10.76 20.13
C ALA A 80 -23.33 -12.12 20.83
N GLY A 81 -22.43 -13.06 20.66
CA GLY A 81 -22.50 -14.39 21.28
C GLY A 81 -23.43 -15.37 20.55
N ASN A 82 -23.90 -15.07 19.33
CA ASN A 82 -24.78 -15.93 18.56
C ASN A 82 -24.01 -16.81 17.58
N PHE A 83 -24.62 -17.94 17.21
CA PHE A 83 -24.05 -18.90 16.25
C PHE A 83 -24.86 -18.99 14.96
N THR A 84 -25.52 -17.91 14.55
CA THR A 84 -26.23 -17.84 13.27
C THR A 84 -25.22 -17.90 12.11
N THR A 85 -24.11 -17.17 12.26
CA THR A 85 -22.97 -17.18 11.35
C THR A 85 -21.69 -17.42 12.16
N PRO A 86 -21.39 -18.68 12.53
CA PRO A 86 -20.24 -18.97 13.38
C PRO A 86 -18.93 -18.69 12.64
N VAL A 87 -17.95 -18.19 13.39
CA VAL A 87 -16.59 -17.97 12.91
C VAL A 87 -15.80 -19.25 13.11
N ALA A 88 -15.09 -19.69 12.06
CA ALA A 88 -14.25 -20.87 12.13
C ALA A 88 -12.97 -20.59 12.93
N THR A 89 -12.56 -21.53 13.78
CA THR A 89 -11.26 -21.55 14.43
C THR A 89 -10.32 -22.51 13.71
N THR A 90 -9.02 -22.39 13.96
CA THR A 90 -8.03 -23.34 13.44
C THR A 90 -7.76 -24.41 14.48
N LYS A 91 -8.05 -25.68 14.16
CA LYS A 91 -7.67 -26.82 15.01
C LYS A 91 -6.16 -27.07 14.84
N ILE A 92 -5.40 -26.90 15.92
CA ILE A 92 -3.93 -27.11 15.94
C ILE A 92 -3.62 -28.59 16.18
N SER A 93 -4.22 -29.17 17.23
CA SER A 93 -4.07 -30.56 17.60
C SER A 93 -5.25 -31.00 18.45
N PHE A 94 -5.34 -32.29 18.74
CA PHE A 94 -6.30 -32.82 19.72
C PHE A 94 -5.73 -34.02 20.46
N VAL A 95 -6.28 -34.27 21.64
CA VAL A 95 -6.06 -35.48 22.42
C VAL A 95 -7.40 -36.12 22.59
N ASP A 96 -7.58 -37.35 22.15
CA ASP A 96 -8.80 -38.14 22.33
C ASP A 96 -8.59 -39.24 23.34
N ASN A 97 -9.56 -39.40 24.23
CA ASN A 97 -9.60 -40.51 25.19
C ASN A 97 -10.91 -41.28 25.02
N PRO A 98 -10.94 -42.27 24.11
CA PRO A 98 -12.15 -43.02 23.80
C PRO A 98 -12.73 -43.77 25.02
N SER A 99 -11.90 -44.20 25.96
CA SER A 99 -12.36 -44.94 27.16
C SER A 99 -13.17 -44.08 28.10
N SER A 100 -12.93 -42.75 28.17
CA SER A 100 -13.72 -41.78 28.91
C SER A 100 -14.68 -40.98 28.05
N GLN A 101 -14.69 -41.25 26.71
CA GLN A 101 -15.48 -40.51 25.73
C GLN A 101 -15.22 -38.98 25.83
N GLN A 102 -13.96 -38.59 25.96
CA GLN A 102 -13.55 -37.21 26.18
C GLN A 102 -12.50 -36.82 25.18
N GLN A 103 -12.62 -35.62 24.62
CA GLN A 103 -11.62 -35.05 23.72
C GLN A 103 -11.25 -33.64 24.16
N THR A 104 -9.98 -33.30 24.02
CA THR A 104 -9.46 -31.92 24.17
C THR A 104 -8.94 -31.46 22.82
N ILE A 105 -9.48 -30.38 22.32
CA ILE A 105 -9.00 -29.72 21.09
C ILE A 105 -8.14 -28.51 21.48
N LYS A 106 -6.91 -28.46 20.97
CA LYS A 106 -6.09 -27.26 20.95
C LYS A 106 -6.43 -26.48 19.69
N PHE A 107 -6.80 -25.20 19.82
CA PHE A 107 -7.24 -24.36 18.72
C PHE A 107 -6.66 -22.96 18.80
N ALA A 108 -6.65 -22.28 17.64
CA ALA A 108 -6.35 -20.86 17.50
C ALA A 108 -7.57 -20.11 16.98
N ILE A 109 -7.74 -18.86 17.43
CA ILE A 109 -8.74 -17.95 16.88
C ILE A 109 -8.20 -17.23 15.64
N PRO A 110 -9.04 -16.73 14.71
CA PRO A 110 -8.60 -15.95 13.56
C PRO A 110 -7.83 -14.70 13.97
N THR A 111 -6.79 -14.40 13.22
CA THR A 111 -5.93 -13.22 13.49
C THR A 111 -6.58 -11.90 13.11
N ASP A 112 -7.61 -11.95 12.27
CA ASP A 112 -8.45 -10.84 11.84
C ASP A 112 -9.79 -10.79 12.58
N LEU A 113 -9.90 -11.51 13.70
CA LEU A 113 -11.12 -11.54 14.50
C LEU A 113 -11.49 -10.15 14.98
N ARG A 114 -12.74 -9.76 14.72
CA ARG A 114 -13.34 -8.60 15.37
C ARG A 114 -13.76 -8.98 16.79
N GLY A 115 -12.96 -8.57 17.77
CA GLY A 115 -13.11 -8.97 19.17
C GLY A 115 -14.37 -8.41 19.83
N SER A 116 -14.85 -9.10 20.87
CA SER A 116 -15.97 -8.68 21.72
C SER A 116 -15.85 -9.28 23.12
N ASP A 117 -16.44 -8.61 24.11
CA ASP A 117 -16.58 -9.14 25.47
C ASP A 117 -17.71 -10.18 25.60
N THR A 118 -18.50 -10.36 24.54
CA THR A 118 -19.69 -11.21 24.53
C THR A 118 -19.57 -12.40 23.57
N HIS A 119 -18.38 -12.74 23.12
CA HIS A 119 -18.16 -13.94 22.33
C HIS A 119 -18.42 -15.21 23.14
N SER A 120 -18.75 -16.28 22.43
CA SER A 120 -18.92 -17.63 22.95
C SER A 120 -18.20 -18.64 22.07
N ILE A 121 -17.89 -19.81 22.60
CA ILE A 121 -17.42 -20.96 21.84
C ILE A 121 -18.29 -22.19 22.08
N ARG A 122 -18.35 -23.06 21.03
CA ARG A 122 -19.02 -24.37 21.10
C ARG A 122 -18.25 -25.40 20.28
N ILE A 123 -18.63 -26.69 20.45
CA ILE A 123 -18.13 -27.76 19.58
C ILE A 123 -19.17 -28.10 18.53
N LYS A 124 -18.71 -28.27 17.29
CA LYS A 124 -19.46 -28.84 16.18
C LYS A 124 -18.78 -30.14 15.73
N SER A 125 -19.59 -31.16 15.42
CA SER A 125 -19.10 -32.38 14.81
C SER A 125 -19.24 -32.36 13.29
N SER A 126 -18.49 -33.23 12.59
CA SER A 126 -18.66 -33.49 11.16
C SER A 126 -19.96 -34.26 10.83
N LEU A 127 -20.64 -34.80 11.84
CA LEU A 127 -21.90 -35.52 11.66
C LEU A 127 -23.04 -34.51 11.47
N ALA A 128 -23.56 -34.41 10.26
CA ALA A 128 -24.57 -33.40 9.89
C ALA A 128 -25.90 -33.53 10.67
N THR A 129 -26.24 -34.72 11.16
CA THR A 129 -27.44 -34.98 11.95
C THR A 129 -27.30 -34.63 13.43
N ALA A 130 -26.08 -34.40 13.90
CA ALA A 130 -25.83 -34.07 15.31
C ALA A 130 -25.91 -32.56 15.53
N SER A 131 -26.62 -32.15 16.57
CA SER A 131 -26.61 -30.75 17.01
C SER A 131 -25.24 -30.36 17.56
N PRO A 132 -24.79 -29.13 17.34
CA PRO A 132 -23.63 -28.59 18.05
C PRO A 132 -23.84 -28.62 19.57
N SER A 133 -22.74 -28.56 20.33
CA SER A 133 -22.82 -28.47 21.80
C SER A 133 -23.51 -27.19 22.27
N GLY A 134 -23.86 -27.14 23.55
CA GLY A 134 -24.08 -25.87 24.24
C GLY A 134 -22.82 -25.01 24.27
N LYS A 135 -22.96 -23.75 24.68
CA LYS A 135 -21.85 -22.83 24.91
C LYS A 135 -20.92 -23.35 26.00
N PHE A 136 -19.62 -23.21 25.85
CA PHE A 136 -18.68 -23.42 26.95
C PHE A 136 -18.90 -22.38 28.07
N ARG A 137 -18.57 -22.76 29.27
CA ARG A 137 -18.43 -21.82 30.39
C ARG A 137 -16.95 -21.56 30.62
N ASN A 138 -16.59 -20.29 30.79
CA ASN A 138 -15.23 -19.92 31.18
C ASN A 138 -14.95 -20.24 32.65
N SER A 139 -13.74 -20.00 33.17
CA SER A 139 -13.38 -20.24 34.57
C SER A 139 -14.17 -19.40 35.59
N GLN A 140 -14.90 -18.37 35.12
CA GLN A 140 -15.81 -17.55 35.92
C GLN A 140 -17.29 -17.99 35.79
N ASN A 141 -17.53 -19.14 35.16
CA ASN A 141 -18.87 -19.71 34.93
C ASN A 141 -19.76 -18.89 33.95
N LEU A 142 -19.16 -18.02 33.12
CA LEU A 142 -19.85 -17.24 32.10
C LEU A 142 -19.84 -17.98 30.77
N THR A 143 -20.93 -17.91 30.01
CA THR A 143 -21.05 -18.48 28.67
C THR A 143 -20.66 -17.48 27.56
N GLU A 144 -20.59 -16.21 27.89
CA GLU A 144 -20.14 -15.09 27.06
C GLU A 144 -18.99 -14.43 27.80
N PHE A 145 -17.86 -14.22 27.09
CA PHE A 145 -16.62 -13.72 27.70
C PHE A 145 -15.72 -13.07 26.65
N PRO A 146 -14.75 -12.26 27.09
CA PRO A 146 -13.84 -11.56 26.18
C PRO A 146 -13.04 -12.53 25.31
N ILE A 147 -13.12 -12.33 23.99
CA ILE A 147 -12.29 -13.02 23.00
C ILE A 147 -11.78 -11.98 22.00
N TYR A 148 -10.46 -11.79 21.96
CA TYR A 148 -9.77 -10.82 21.11
C TYR A 148 -8.48 -11.40 20.55
N TYR A 149 -8.15 -11.00 19.33
CA TYR A 149 -6.80 -11.12 18.80
C TYR A 149 -6.16 -9.74 18.80
N ARG A 150 -5.04 -9.56 19.50
CA ARG A 150 -4.35 -8.27 19.64
C ARG A 150 -3.42 -8.03 18.47
N THR A 151 -3.97 -7.55 17.37
CA THR A 151 -3.27 -7.31 16.09
C THR A 151 -2.32 -6.12 16.18
N PHE A 152 -2.67 -5.10 16.96
CA PHE A 152 -1.89 -3.86 17.08
C PHE A 152 -1.66 -3.53 18.55
N VAL A 153 -0.39 -3.46 18.96
CA VAL A 153 0.03 -3.33 20.37
C VAL A 153 1.07 -2.21 20.55
N GLU A 154 0.95 -1.15 19.78
CA GLU A 154 1.85 0.00 19.82
C GLU A 154 1.06 1.29 20.06
N SER A 155 1.77 2.38 20.42
CA SER A 155 1.20 3.72 20.43
C SER A 155 1.01 4.20 18.99
N PHE A 156 0.01 5.02 18.75
CA PHE A 156 -0.33 5.54 17.43
C PHE A 156 -0.64 7.03 17.49
N ASN A 157 -1.01 7.63 16.35
CA ASN A 157 -1.28 9.05 16.30
C ASN A 157 -2.68 9.34 15.76
N ILE A 158 -3.20 10.50 16.15
CA ILE A 158 -4.39 11.13 15.61
C ILE A 158 -4.05 12.57 15.22
N ASN A 159 -4.92 13.19 14.38
CA ASN A 159 -4.80 14.59 14.01
C ASN A 159 -3.45 14.91 13.34
N GLU A 160 -2.93 13.98 12.50
CA GLU A 160 -1.63 14.11 11.81
C GLU A 160 -0.49 14.48 12.76
N ARG A 161 -0.46 13.83 13.95
CA ARG A 161 0.50 14.00 15.05
C ARG A 161 0.48 15.38 15.72
N ASN A 162 -0.48 16.27 15.36
CA ASN A 162 -0.54 17.58 16.00
C ASN A 162 -1.20 17.47 17.38
N ALA A 163 -0.56 18.09 18.37
CA ALA A 163 -1.04 18.11 19.75
C ALA A 163 -2.14 19.13 19.97
N SER A 164 -2.49 19.96 18.98
CA SER A 164 -3.51 21.00 19.10
C SER A 164 -4.41 21.05 17.88
N ALA A 165 -5.65 21.45 18.09
CA ALA A 165 -6.63 21.73 17.06
C ALA A 165 -7.57 22.84 17.54
N MET A 166 -8.34 23.43 16.61
CA MET A 166 -9.24 24.54 16.92
C MET A 166 -10.60 24.34 16.28
N ILE A 167 -11.62 24.75 16.98
CA ILE A 167 -12.98 24.87 16.47
C ILE A 167 -13.48 26.32 16.68
N CYS A 168 -14.39 26.73 15.80
CA CYS A 168 -15.15 27.97 16.07
C CYS A 168 -16.25 27.71 17.08
N SER A 169 -16.68 28.74 17.78
CA SER A 169 -17.86 28.66 18.64
C SER A 169 -19.07 28.17 17.81
N GLY A 170 -19.63 27.02 18.18
CA GLY A 170 -20.71 26.35 17.44
C GLY A 170 -20.28 25.49 16.22
N GLY A 171 -19.01 25.46 15.89
CA GLY A 171 -18.46 24.62 14.83
C GLY A 171 -18.08 23.22 15.29
N SER A 172 -17.61 22.41 14.36
CA SER A 172 -17.12 21.04 14.61
C SER A 172 -15.85 20.73 13.83
N LEU A 173 -15.06 19.81 14.32
CA LEU A 173 -13.84 19.30 13.71
C LEU A 173 -13.85 17.77 13.71
N SER A 174 -13.33 17.17 12.66
CA SER A 174 -13.12 15.72 12.58
C SER A 174 -11.70 15.37 13.03
N LEU A 175 -11.57 14.60 14.11
CA LEU A 175 -10.32 13.98 14.52
C LEU A 175 -10.29 12.55 13.97
N SER A 176 -9.22 12.19 13.26
CA SER A 176 -9.07 10.87 12.66
C SER A 176 -7.80 10.19 13.16
N ILE A 177 -7.83 8.86 13.23
CA ILE A 177 -6.62 8.07 13.41
C ILE A 177 -5.76 8.23 12.16
N ASP A 178 -4.49 8.55 12.35
CA ASP A 178 -3.55 8.77 11.26
C ASP A 178 -3.31 7.48 10.49
N LYS A 179 -3.12 7.58 9.18
CA LYS A 179 -2.71 6.44 8.36
C LYS A 179 -1.26 6.07 8.64
N SER A 180 -0.90 4.84 8.35
CA SER A 180 0.50 4.38 8.42
C SER A 180 1.40 5.21 7.49
N THR A 181 2.65 5.29 7.89
CA THR A 181 3.75 5.80 7.06
C THR A 181 4.81 4.69 6.95
N PRO A 182 5.80 4.79 6.06
CA PRO A 182 6.85 3.78 5.95
C PRO A 182 7.61 3.49 7.25
N THR A 183 7.57 4.43 8.22
CA THR A 183 8.30 4.32 9.49
C THR A 183 7.41 4.21 10.73
N VAL A 184 6.09 4.40 10.58
CA VAL A 184 5.15 4.39 11.72
C VAL A 184 3.90 3.62 11.31
N PRO A 185 3.66 2.44 11.90
CA PRO A 185 2.44 1.67 11.68
C PRO A 185 1.22 2.38 12.26
N SER A 186 0.03 2.02 11.78
CA SER A 186 -1.24 2.57 12.26
C SER A 186 -2.27 1.46 12.50
N PRO A 187 -3.06 1.54 13.59
CA PRO A 187 -4.18 0.64 13.78
C PRO A 187 -5.29 0.84 12.75
N ALA A 188 -5.33 1.98 12.04
CA ALA A 188 -6.30 2.25 10.96
C ALA A 188 -6.15 1.32 9.75
N ASP A 189 -5.03 0.62 9.60
CA ASP A 189 -4.80 -0.37 8.55
C ASP A 189 -5.53 -1.69 8.80
N PHE A 190 -6.07 -1.90 10.01
CA PHE A 190 -6.75 -3.12 10.42
C PHE A 190 -8.26 -2.88 10.59
N SER A 191 -9.04 -3.37 9.64
CA SER A 191 -10.51 -3.15 9.61
C SER A 191 -11.29 -3.84 10.73
N ASN A 192 -10.68 -4.82 11.41
CA ASN A 192 -11.26 -5.56 12.53
C ASN A 192 -11.13 -4.84 13.88
N LEU A 193 -10.32 -3.80 13.98
CA LEU A 193 -10.13 -3.06 15.22
C LEU A 193 -11.30 -2.12 15.53
N LYS A 194 -11.56 -1.95 16.81
CA LYS A 194 -12.48 -0.97 17.37
C LYS A 194 -11.69 0.00 18.26
N TYR A 195 -12.28 1.14 18.51
CA TYR A 195 -11.64 2.19 19.29
C TYR A 195 -12.54 2.69 20.41
N LYS A 196 -11.91 3.18 21.47
CA LYS A 196 -12.53 4.03 22.47
C LYS A 196 -11.97 5.44 22.31
N TRP A 197 -12.85 6.40 22.16
CA TRP A 197 -12.48 7.81 22.15
C TRP A 197 -12.71 8.41 23.54
N PHE A 198 -11.82 9.31 23.92
CA PHE A 198 -11.84 9.96 25.22
C PHE A 198 -11.86 11.47 25.05
N LYS A 199 -12.52 12.14 25.95
CA LYS A 199 -12.46 13.58 26.17
C LYS A 199 -12.16 13.82 27.66
N ASP A 200 -11.10 14.55 27.96
CA ASP A 200 -10.69 14.88 29.33
C ASP A 200 -10.61 13.61 30.21
N ASP A 201 -10.01 12.55 29.70
CA ASP A 201 -9.87 11.20 30.25
C ASP A 201 -11.19 10.43 30.48
N VAL A 202 -12.33 10.97 30.01
CA VAL A 202 -13.64 10.29 30.09
C VAL A 202 -14.00 9.68 28.74
N VAL A 203 -14.44 8.40 28.73
CA VAL A 203 -14.86 7.69 27.52
C VAL A 203 -16.07 8.37 26.88
N ILE A 204 -16.01 8.60 25.58
CA ILE A 204 -17.13 9.07 24.76
C ILE A 204 -17.93 7.85 24.31
N ALA A 205 -19.09 7.64 24.89
CA ALA A 205 -19.91 6.48 24.59
C ALA A 205 -20.38 6.44 23.13
N GLY A 206 -20.44 5.21 22.53
CA GLY A 206 -20.94 5.01 21.18
C GLY A 206 -19.96 5.37 20.05
N GLN A 207 -18.73 5.78 20.37
CA GLN A 207 -17.70 6.13 19.39
C GLN A 207 -16.67 5.00 19.31
N SER A 208 -16.75 4.19 18.24
CA SER A 208 -15.88 3.03 18.04
C SER A 208 -15.14 3.02 16.69
N GLY A 209 -15.34 4.04 15.87
CA GLY A 209 -14.73 4.17 14.54
C GLY A 209 -13.36 4.85 14.57
N THR A 210 -12.72 4.93 13.41
CA THR A 210 -11.43 5.59 13.21
C THR A 210 -11.50 7.11 13.24
N THR A 211 -12.69 7.69 13.32
CA THR A 211 -12.94 9.15 13.25
C THR A 211 -13.93 9.56 14.33
N LEU A 212 -13.65 10.69 14.97
CA LEU A 212 -14.50 11.35 15.95
C LEU A 212 -14.82 12.78 15.51
N ILE A 213 -16.10 13.16 15.49
CA ILE A 213 -16.50 14.56 15.31
C ILE A 213 -16.57 15.23 16.69
N VAL A 214 -15.80 16.30 16.87
CA VAL A 214 -15.73 17.07 18.11
C VAL A 214 -16.28 18.48 17.89
N ASN A 215 -17.07 18.96 18.83
CA ASN A 215 -17.71 20.28 18.78
C ASN A 215 -17.55 21.09 20.08
N THR A 216 -16.78 20.60 21.02
CA THR A 216 -16.51 21.23 22.30
C THR A 216 -15.01 21.24 22.58
N PRO A 217 -14.45 22.25 23.24
CA PRO A 217 -13.09 22.25 23.73
C PRO A 217 -12.82 21.11 24.71
N GLY A 218 -11.57 20.66 24.79
CA GLY A 218 -11.13 19.58 25.68
C GLY A 218 -9.89 18.88 25.14
N VAL A 219 -9.39 17.91 25.89
CA VAL A 219 -8.27 17.06 25.49
C VAL A 219 -8.81 15.73 24.97
N TYR A 220 -8.54 15.42 23.71
CA TYR A 220 -9.06 14.24 23.05
C TYR A 220 -7.94 13.25 22.72
N PHE A 221 -8.24 11.96 22.83
CA PHE A 221 -7.37 10.87 22.36
C PHE A 221 -8.19 9.61 22.07
N ALA A 222 -7.59 8.68 21.34
CA ALA A 222 -8.17 7.38 21.04
C ALA A 222 -7.34 6.26 21.67
N GLN A 223 -7.98 5.12 21.93
CA GLN A 223 -7.37 3.89 22.40
C GLN A 223 -7.91 2.72 21.59
N VAL A 224 -7.08 1.74 21.25
CA VAL A 224 -7.58 0.50 20.65
C VAL A 224 -8.40 -0.25 21.70
N ASP A 225 -9.62 -0.65 21.34
CA ASP A 225 -10.53 -1.35 22.25
C ASP A 225 -10.35 -2.87 22.19
N TYR A 226 -9.65 -3.40 23.15
CA TYR A 226 -9.54 -4.85 23.38
C TYR A 226 -10.41 -5.34 24.55
N GLY A 227 -11.41 -4.55 24.98
CA GLY A 227 -12.35 -4.93 26.03
C GLY A 227 -11.68 -5.47 27.26
N GLY A 228 -12.13 -6.66 27.73
CA GLY A 228 -11.56 -7.35 28.87
C GLY A 228 -10.14 -7.94 28.66
N CYS A 229 -9.55 -7.80 27.46
CA CYS A 229 -8.17 -8.19 27.14
C CYS A 229 -7.16 -7.05 27.21
N LEU A 230 -7.58 -5.87 27.67
CA LEU A 230 -6.72 -4.71 27.78
C LEU A 230 -5.89 -4.77 29.08
N ASP A 231 -4.64 -5.22 28.98
CA ASP A 231 -3.69 -5.21 30.10
C ASP A 231 -2.74 -4.00 30.03
N GLU A 232 -2.60 -3.37 28.86
CA GLU A 232 -1.75 -2.22 28.58
C GLU A 232 -2.54 -1.15 27.82
N ASN A 233 -2.13 0.10 27.98
CA ASN A 233 -2.84 1.25 27.41
C ASN A 233 -2.22 1.64 26.07
N PHE A 234 -2.71 1.09 24.96
CA PHE A 234 -2.31 1.48 23.60
C PHE A 234 -3.16 2.65 23.13
N SER A 235 -2.70 3.86 23.43
CA SER A 235 -3.41 5.09 23.14
C SER A 235 -2.65 5.96 22.13
N SER A 236 -3.40 6.86 21.49
CA SER A 236 -2.86 7.90 20.62
C SER A 236 -2.19 9.02 21.41
N ASN A 237 -1.51 9.94 20.67
CA ASN A 237 -1.20 11.27 21.20
C ASN A 237 -2.48 11.96 21.67
N ARG A 238 -2.32 12.94 22.59
CA ARG A 238 -3.41 13.80 23.06
C ARG A 238 -3.50 15.06 22.21
N VAL A 239 -4.72 15.43 21.83
CA VAL A 239 -5.01 16.65 21.06
C VAL A 239 -5.83 17.60 21.91
N THR A 240 -5.27 18.76 22.20
CA THR A 240 -5.97 19.84 22.87
C THR A 240 -6.79 20.61 21.84
N VAL A 241 -8.11 20.50 21.90
CA VAL A 241 -9.05 21.25 21.07
C VAL A 241 -9.46 22.50 21.83
N THR A 242 -9.24 23.67 21.22
CA THR A 242 -9.63 24.99 21.74
C THR A 242 -10.78 25.58 20.92
N SER A 243 -11.56 26.48 21.51
CA SER A 243 -12.60 27.21 20.80
C SER A 243 -12.22 28.69 20.67
N SER A 244 -12.49 29.29 19.52
CA SER A 244 -12.32 30.69 19.27
C SER A 244 -13.58 31.31 18.66
N SER A 245 -13.91 32.54 19.07
CA SER A 245 -15.01 33.32 18.48
C SER A 245 -14.59 34.05 17.21
N SER A 246 -13.29 34.30 17.04
CA SER A 246 -12.66 34.82 15.82
C SER A 246 -11.55 33.87 15.46
N GLY A 247 -11.47 33.40 14.24
CA GLY A 247 -10.40 32.47 13.79
C GLY A 247 -9.04 33.00 14.27
N SER A 248 -8.50 32.41 15.35
CA SER A 248 -7.19 32.80 15.87
C SER A 248 -6.10 32.14 15.00
N GLY A 249 -4.91 32.76 14.99
CA GLY A 249 -3.83 32.54 14.05
C GLY A 249 -3.60 31.12 13.61
N VAL A 250 -3.79 30.89 12.33
CA VAL A 250 -3.35 29.64 11.66
C VAL A 250 -1.83 29.63 11.66
N THR A 251 -1.25 28.55 12.17
CA THR A 251 0.20 28.29 12.08
C THR A 251 0.49 27.32 10.93
N ILE A 252 1.63 27.50 10.29
CA ILE A 252 2.14 26.60 9.26
C ILE A 252 3.50 26.09 9.73
N ASN A 253 3.65 24.78 9.83
CA ASN A 253 4.91 24.13 10.18
C ASN A 253 5.53 23.50 8.94
N SER A 254 6.86 23.59 8.83
CA SER A 254 7.64 22.92 7.80
C SER A 254 8.31 21.68 8.37
N SER A 255 8.15 20.53 7.72
CA SER A 255 8.69 19.24 8.16
C SER A 255 10.23 19.21 8.21
N LEU A 256 10.89 19.99 7.37
CA LEU A 256 12.35 20.11 7.31
C LEU A 256 12.88 21.40 8.00
N GLY A 257 12.00 22.12 8.71
CA GLY A 257 12.35 23.43 9.28
C GLY A 257 12.22 24.58 8.29
N ASN A 258 12.64 25.78 8.73
CA ASN A 258 12.66 27.01 7.91
C ASN A 258 13.84 27.85 8.37
N PRO A 259 14.89 27.98 7.54
CA PRO A 259 15.03 27.51 6.16
C PRO A 259 15.11 25.97 6.05
N PHE A 260 14.65 25.41 4.90
CA PHE A 260 14.69 23.99 4.59
C PHE A 260 15.74 23.66 3.52
N CYS A 261 16.16 22.41 3.46
CA CYS A 261 17.01 21.92 2.38
C CYS A 261 16.17 21.55 1.16
N ALA A 262 16.39 22.22 0.04
CA ALA A 262 15.69 21.95 -1.23
C ALA A 262 16.35 20.77 -1.97
N ASN A 263 16.38 19.58 -1.32
CA ASN A 263 16.91 18.36 -1.92
C ASN A 263 15.78 17.37 -2.23
N GLY A 264 15.56 17.10 -3.49
CA GLY A 264 14.64 16.06 -3.95
C GLY A 264 13.16 16.36 -3.72
N SER A 265 12.52 15.70 -2.74
CA SER A 265 11.08 15.77 -2.52
C SER A 265 10.55 17.09 -1.91
N GLY A 266 11.45 17.99 -1.47
CA GLY A 266 11.07 19.24 -0.79
C GLY A 266 10.58 19.03 0.64
N THR A 267 10.01 20.10 1.21
CA THR A 267 9.41 20.10 2.56
C THR A 267 7.90 19.95 2.50
N VAL A 268 7.32 19.40 3.55
CA VAL A 268 5.87 19.34 3.74
C VAL A 268 5.45 20.46 4.70
N LEU A 269 4.65 21.39 4.20
CA LEU A 269 3.98 22.40 5.00
C LEU A 269 2.72 21.82 5.60
N THR A 270 2.52 21.97 6.91
CA THR A 270 1.33 21.48 7.63
C THR A 270 0.64 22.65 8.32
N ALA A 271 -0.62 22.87 7.99
CA ALA A 271 -1.44 23.91 8.61
C ALA A 271 -2.06 23.44 9.93
N THR A 272 -2.47 24.38 10.79
CA THR A 272 -3.37 24.13 11.92
C THR A 272 -4.57 23.30 11.47
N SER A 273 -5.02 22.33 12.28
CA SER A 273 -6.15 21.45 11.95
C SER A 273 -7.46 22.22 11.81
N GLY A 274 -8.19 21.98 10.73
CA GLY A 274 -9.48 22.57 10.40
C GLY A 274 -10.29 21.63 9.49
N ASN A 275 -11.46 22.08 9.01
CA ASN A 275 -12.37 21.30 8.18
C ASN A 275 -12.02 21.35 6.69
N SER A 276 -11.51 22.49 6.20
CA SER A 276 -11.06 22.63 4.82
C SER A 276 -9.94 23.66 4.70
N TYR A 277 -9.20 23.63 3.60
CA TYR A 277 -7.97 24.37 3.37
C TYR A 277 -7.94 24.95 1.97
N VAL A 278 -7.38 26.17 1.84
CA VAL A 278 -7.09 26.80 0.54
C VAL A 278 -5.68 27.38 0.59
N TRP A 279 -4.75 26.71 -0.07
CA TRP A 279 -3.35 27.15 -0.14
C TRP A 279 -3.12 28.02 -1.37
N LYS A 280 -2.33 29.09 -1.19
CA LYS A 280 -1.85 29.96 -2.25
C LYS A 280 -0.39 30.31 -2.05
N LYS A 281 0.30 30.66 -3.14
CA LYS A 281 1.64 31.24 -3.12
C LYS A 281 1.53 32.73 -3.43
N GLU A 282 2.28 33.57 -2.73
CA GLU A 282 2.33 35.00 -2.99
C GLU A 282 2.64 35.30 -4.47
N GLY A 283 1.96 36.28 -5.03
CA GLY A 283 2.06 36.63 -6.44
C GLY A 283 1.13 35.84 -7.36
N SER A 284 0.33 34.91 -6.83
CA SER A 284 -0.65 34.13 -7.60
C SER A 284 -1.96 33.95 -6.81
N ASP A 285 -3.09 34.17 -7.48
CA ASP A 285 -4.42 33.84 -6.94
C ASP A 285 -4.81 32.36 -7.12
N ALA A 286 -3.99 31.60 -7.80
CA ALA A 286 -4.26 30.18 -8.05
C ALA A 286 -4.24 29.37 -6.74
N VAL A 287 -5.22 28.48 -6.58
CA VAL A 287 -5.24 27.50 -5.49
C VAL A 287 -4.27 26.39 -5.83
N ILE A 288 -3.25 26.20 -5.00
CA ILE A 288 -2.19 25.19 -5.21
C ILE A 288 -2.45 23.89 -4.46
N ALA A 289 -3.24 23.92 -3.38
CA ALA A 289 -3.69 22.72 -2.66
C ALA A 289 -4.94 23.01 -1.83
N THR A 290 -5.70 21.94 -1.51
CA THR A 290 -6.92 22.00 -0.66
C THR A 290 -6.87 21.02 0.51
N THR A 291 -5.72 20.38 0.73
CA THR A 291 -5.46 19.46 1.84
C THR A 291 -4.79 20.20 3.00
N ARG A 292 -4.79 19.62 4.18
CA ARG A 292 -4.11 20.19 5.36
C ARG A 292 -2.61 20.36 5.13
N THR A 293 -2.01 19.49 4.34
CA THR A 293 -0.60 19.48 4.00
C THR A 293 -0.37 19.89 2.55
N PHE A 294 0.74 20.55 2.29
CA PHE A 294 1.21 20.91 0.95
C PHE A 294 2.71 20.67 0.86
N SER A 295 3.15 19.93 -0.18
CA SER A 295 4.57 19.66 -0.41
C SER A 295 5.14 20.63 -1.43
N THR A 296 6.32 21.20 -1.13
CA THR A 296 7.03 22.12 -2.04
C THR A 296 8.52 22.01 -1.87
N ASN A 297 9.25 22.18 -2.97
CA ASN A 297 10.70 22.36 -3.00
C ASN A 297 11.11 23.81 -3.33
N GLU A 298 10.14 24.74 -3.42
CA GLU A 298 10.37 26.12 -3.76
C GLU A 298 10.26 27.01 -2.52
N SER A 299 11.16 27.98 -2.39
CA SER A 299 11.05 29.07 -1.44
C SER A 299 9.96 30.07 -1.86
N GLY A 300 9.48 30.84 -0.92
CA GLY A 300 8.47 31.87 -1.15
C GLY A 300 7.51 32.04 0.03
N VAL A 301 6.60 32.98 -0.08
CA VAL A 301 5.55 33.16 0.92
C VAL A 301 4.34 32.33 0.54
N TYR A 302 3.98 31.40 1.41
CA TYR A 302 2.80 30.55 1.28
C TYR A 302 1.74 30.99 2.29
N THR A 303 0.50 31.02 1.84
CA THR A 303 -0.67 31.31 2.69
C THR A 303 -1.63 30.15 2.65
N VAL A 304 -2.32 29.92 3.76
CA VAL A 304 -3.42 28.95 3.85
C VAL A 304 -4.59 29.58 4.56
N GLU A 305 -5.74 29.58 3.91
CA GLU A 305 -7.02 29.85 4.57
C GLU A 305 -7.56 28.53 5.12
N VAL A 306 -7.88 28.49 6.39
CA VAL A 306 -8.42 27.31 7.09
C VAL A 306 -9.84 27.62 7.53
N ASP A 307 -10.79 26.76 7.18
CA ASP A 307 -12.17 26.81 7.67
C ASP A 307 -12.30 25.91 8.90
N PHE A 308 -12.77 26.47 9.99
CA PHE A 308 -12.99 25.79 11.27
C PHE A 308 -14.46 25.43 11.54
N GLY A 309 -15.32 25.41 10.48
CA GLY A 309 -16.72 25.06 10.63
C GLY A 309 -17.57 26.21 11.18
N GLY A 310 -17.48 27.41 10.56
CA GLY A 310 -18.24 28.61 10.91
C GLY A 310 -17.41 29.89 11.01
N CYS A 311 -16.10 29.76 11.01
CA CYS A 311 -15.18 30.89 10.83
C CYS A 311 -13.96 30.44 10.02
N LYS A 312 -13.30 31.39 9.37
CA LYS A 312 -12.08 31.17 8.60
C LYS A 312 -10.95 32.02 9.19
N ALA A 313 -9.75 31.52 9.10
CA ALA A 313 -8.55 32.27 9.42
C ALA A 313 -7.44 31.94 8.41
N THR A 314 -6.54 32.88 8.21
CA THR A 314 -5.42 32.76 7.29
C THR A 314 -4.12 32.75 8.05
N GLY A 315 -3.26 31.77 7.76
CA GLY A 315 -1.87 31.75 8.19
C GLY A 315 -0.94 32.00 7.01
N SER A 316 0.27 32.42 7.31
CA SER A 316 1.33 32.57 6.30
C SER A 316 2.67 32.08 6.83
N ILE A 317 3.51 31.60 5.92
CA ILE A 317 4.91 31.25 6.19
C ILE A 317 5.77 31.83 5.08
N ASN A 318 6.83 32.54 5.43
CA ASN A 318 7.89 32.87 4.49
C ASN A 318 8.90 31.76 4.52
N LEU A 319 8.76 30.83 3.57
CA LEU A 319 9.57 29.63 3.44
C LEU A 319 10.87 29.97 2.69
N SER A 320 11.99 29.88 3.37
CA SER A 320 13.32 30.03 2.78
C SER A 320 14.01 28.68 2.58
N SER A 321 14.83 28.58 1.54
CA SER A 321 15.60 27.36 1.28
C SER A 321 17.10 27.64 1.40
N ASN A 322 17.83 26.67 1.99
CA ASN A 322 19.29 26.68 2.07
C ASN A 322 19.94 25.97 0.86
N GLY A 323 19.20 25.77 -0.22
CA GLY A 323 19.76 25.27 -1.46
C GLY A 323 20.74 26.27 -2.06
N PHE A 324 21.59 25.80 -2.96
CA PHE A 324 22.47 26.65 -3.75
C PHE A 324 21.87 27.01 -5.10
N THR A 325 22.32 28.09 -5.70
CA THR A 325 22.05 28.43 -7.10
C THR A 325 23.19 27.94 -8.00
N ALA A 326 22.86 27.55 -9.21
CA ALA A 326 23.83 27.25 -10.23
C ALA A 326 23.28 27.58 -11.61
N SER A 327 24.16 27.95 -12.49
CA SER A 327 23.90 28.19 -13.93
C SER A 327 25.02 27.61 -14.76
N ILE A 328 24.71 27.28 -16.01
CA ILE A 328 25.65 26.81 -17.00
C ILE A 328 25.68 27.81 -18.18
N ASP A 329 26.84 28.04 -18.77
CA ASP A 329 27.05 29.02 -19.83
C ASP A 329 26.85 28.46 -21.25
N VAL A 330 26.35 27.25 -21.40
CA VAL A 330 26.09 26.59 -22.66
C VAL A 330 24.60 26.42 -22.93
N ALA A 331 24.17 26.53 -24.17
CA ALA A 331 22.79 26.24 -24.59
C ALA A 331 22.52 24.72 -24.57
N GLU A 332 21.23 24.33 -24.47
CA GLU A 332 20.79 22.94 -24.48
C GLU A 332 21.33 22.14 -25.69
N THR A 333 21.57 22.81 -26.80
CA THR A 333 22.24 22.24 -27.98
C THR A 333 23.24 23.24 -28.50
N THR A 334 24.48 22.82 -28.62
CA THR A 334 25.61 23.65 -29.13
C THR A 334 26.37 22.89 -30.20
N THR A 335 26.84 23.61 -31.21
CA THR A 335 27.61 23.04 -32.33
C THR A 335 29.08 23.35 -32.16
N ILE A 336 29.96 22.37 -32.43
CA ILE A 336 31.41 22.56 -32.56
C ILE A 336 31.90 22.06 -33.91
N GLU A 337 32.84 22.79 -34.53
CA GLU A 337 33.48 22.36 -35.76
C GLU A 337 34.48 21.22 -35.52
N GLU A 338 34.91 20.56 -36.56
CA GLU A 338 35.91 19.50 -36.44
C GLU A 338 37.27 20.05 -35.99
N GLY A 339 37.80 19.55 -34.90
CA GLY A 339 39.05 20.02 -34.30
C GLY A 339 38.93 21.20 -33.33
N GLU A 340 37.73 21.78 -33.20
CA GLU A 340 37.45 22.81 -32.20
C GLU A 340 37.14 22.23 -30.84
N THR A 341 37.30 23.05 -29.81
CA THR A 341 36.96 22.73 -28.41
C THR A 341 35.99 23.77 -27.88
N LEU A 342 35.04 23.30 -27.07
CA LEU A 342 34.06 24.12 -26.34
C LEU A 342 34.45 24.15 -24.86
N SER A 343 34.67 25.33 -24.31
CA SER A 343 34.80 25.47 -22.86
C SER A 343 33.42 25.71 -22.26
N VAL A 344 33.01 24.87 -21.30
CA VAL A 344 31.76 24.99 -20.58
C VAL A 344 32.08 25.28 -19.11
N SER A 345 31.41 26.30 -18.55
CA SER A 345 31.62 26.76 -17.18
C SER A 345 30.33 26.73 -16.35
N ILE A 346 30.44 26.30 -15.12
CA ILE A 346 29.39 26.37 -14.13
C ILE A 346 29.67 27.56 -13.19
N THR A 347 28.65 28.38 -12.99
CA THR A 347 28.64 29.38 -11.91
C THR A 347 27.73 28.92 -10.80
N THR A 348 28.21 28.87 -9.54
CA THR A 348 27.43 28.40 -8.38
C THR A 348 27.86 29.12 -7.11
N ASP A 349 26.91 29.30 -6.18
CA ASP A 349 27.16 29.76 -4.81
C ASP A 349 27.17 28.60 -3.78
N ALA A 350 27.25 27.35 -4.27
CA ALA A 350 27.32 26.17 -3.40
C ALA A 350 28.53 26.22 -2.46
N ALA A 351 28.31 25.85 -1.21
CA ALA A 351 29.39 25.71 -0.23
C ALA A 351 30.15 24.41 -0.48
N THR A 352 31.48 24.50 -0.73
CA THR A 352 32.35 23.36 -1.06
C THR A 352 31.77 22.45 -2.16
N PRO A 353 31.55 23.00 -3.38
CA PRO A 353 30.93 22.23 -4.45
C PRO A 353 31.83 21.10 -4.95
N THR A 354 31.21 19.99 -5.30
CA THR A 354 31.85 18.92 -6.08
C THR A 354 31.13 18.78 -7.42
N PHE A 355 31.87 18.43 -8.47
CA PHE A 355 31.36 18.30 -9.83
C PHE A 355 31.64 16.90 -10.36
N GLU A 356 30.62 16.32 -11.00
CA GLU A 356 30.75 15.08 -11.76
C GLU A 356 30.22 15.30 -13.16
N TRP A 357 31.09 15.11 -14.14
CA TRP A 357 30.74 15.27 -15.54
C TRP A 357 30.54 13.91 -16.22
N TYR A 358 29.60 13.85 -17.11
CA TYR A 358 29.23 12.64 -17.84
C TYR A 358 29.16 12.93 -19.34
N LEU A 359 29.59 11.97 -20.15
CA LEU A 359 29.39 11.91 -21.58
C LEU A 359 28.63 10.63 -21.97
N ASN A 360 27.49 10.77 -22.62
CA ASN A 360 26.60 9.66 -23.02
C ASN A 360 26.29 8.69 -21.86
N GLY A 361 26.07 9.25 -20.66
CA GLY A 361 25.77 8.50 -19.44
C GLY A 361 26.99 7.93 -18.69
N ASN A 362 28.20 8.00 -19.24
CA ASN A 362 29.42 7.54 -18.60
C ASN A 362 30.17 8.69 -17.92
N ILE A 363 30.72 8.46 -16.73
CA ILE A 363 31.48 9.47 -16.00
C ILE A 363 32.77 9.81 -16.76
N ILE A 364 33.10 11.10 -16.82
CA ILE A 364 34.37 11.59 -17.39
C ILE A 364 35.39 11.63 -16.24
N ASN A 365 36.27 10.64 -16.22
CA ASN A 365 37.29 10.53 -15.17
C ASN A 365 38.23 11.76 -15.16
N GLY A 366 38.40 12.34 -13.97
CA GLY A 366 39.25 13.53 -13.78
C GLY A 366 38.55 14.87 -14.04
N ALA A 367 37.31 14.89 -14.54
CA ALA A 367 36.50 16.10 -14.68
C ALA A 367 35.77 16.41 -13.36
N THR A 368 36.43 17.09 -12.45
CA THR A 368 35.93 17.38 -11.11
C THR A 368 35.89 18.86 -10.76
N THR A 369 36.03 19.73 -11.75
CA THR A 369 36.01 21.19 -11.60
C THR A 369 34.76 21.80 -12.24
N GLU A 370 34.49 23.06 -11.92
CA GLU A 370 33.43 23.85 -12.54
C GLU A 370 33.54 24.03 -14.03
N ASN A 371 34.74 23.77 -14.60
CA ASN A 371 35.01 23.96 -16.02
C ASN A 371 35.32 22.61 -16.70
N LEU A 372 34.75 22.41 -17.89
CA LEU A 372 35.05 21.28 -18.74
C LEU A 372 35.39 21.73 -20.14
N LEU A 373 36.52 21.28 -20.67
CA LEU A 373 36.90 21.48 -22.08
C LEU A 373 36.41 20.28 -22.90
N ILE A 374 35.51 20.54 -23.84
CA ILE A 374 34.81 19.53 -24.62
C ILE A 374 35.38 19.52 -26.04
N ALA A 375 35.87 18.36 -26.48
CA ALA A 375 36.33 18.11 -27.84
C ALA A 375 35.52 17.01 -28.54
N VAL A 376 34.63 16.32 -27.83
CA VAL A 376 33.86 15.17 -28.35
C VAL A 376 32.40 15.53 -28.41
N LYS A 377 31.74 15.17 -29.51
CA LYS A 377 30.28 15.28 -29.66
C LYS A 377 29.55 14.27 -28.81
N GLY A 378 28.37 14.62 -28.27
CA GLY A 378 27.56 13.71 -27.45
C GLY A 378 26.63 14.44 -26.52
N ASN A 379 25.95 13.67 -25.68
CA ASN A 379 25.08 14.17 -24.63
C ASN A 379 25.89 14.30 -23.32
N TYR A 380 25.96 15.51 -22.82
CA TYR A 380 26.67 15.84 -21.60
C TYR A 380 25.70 16.04 -20.46
N LYS A 381 26.13 15.65 -19.28
CA LYS A 381 25.47 15.95 -18.00
C LYS A 381 26.53 16.36 -16.99
N VAL A 382 26.24 17.38 -16.19
CA VAL A 382 27.00 17.70 -14.99
C VAL A 382 26.11 17.62 -13.77
N VAL A 383 26.60 17.00 -12.72
CA VAL A 383 25.99 16.95 -11.39
C VAL A 383 26.84 17.79 -10.45
N ILE A 384 26.23 18.79 -9.84
CA ILE A 384 26.86 19.67 -8.86
C ILE A 384 26.30 19.27 -7.50
N SER A 385 27.16 18.93 -6.56
CA SER A 385 26.77 18.57 -5.20
C SER A 385 27.39 19.52 -4.19
N GLN A 386 26.56 19.98 -3.25
CA GLN A 386 27.02 20.71 -2.07
C GLN A 386 27.25 19.75 -0.93
N ALA A 387 28.48 19.67 -0.42
CA ALA A 387 28.90 18.67 0.59
C ALA A 387 28.81 19.19 2.03
N SER A 388 28.62 20.50 2.25
CA SER A 388 28.52 21.10 3.58
C SER A 388 27.29 21.98 3.74
N GLY A 389 26.72 22.00 4.94
CA GLY A 389 25.45 22.66 5.22
C GLY A 389 24.26 21.83 4.75
N CYS A 390 23.43 22.41 3.89
CA CYS A 390 22.35 21.68 3.25
C CYS A 390 22.90 20.81 2.10
N ILE A 391 22.92 19.51 2.27
CA ILE A 391 23.32 18.59 1.19
C ILE A 391 22.28 18.67 0.09
N ALA A 392 22.66 19.22 -1.05
CA ALA A 392 21.80 19.40 -2.21
C ALA A 392 22.57 19.09 -3.49
N THR A 393 21.86 18.68 -4.53
CA THR A 393 22.42 18.46 -5.86
C THR A 393 21.62 19.24 -6.93
N LYS A 394 22.31 19.69 -7.97
CA LYS A 394 21.70 20.20 -9.21
C LYS A 394 22.34 19.53 -10.39
N GLU A 395 21.59 19.32 -11.45
CA GLU A 395 22.13 18.80 -12.68
C GLU A 395 21.75 19.69 -13.88
N PHE A 396 22.65 19.75 -14.84
CA PHE A 396 22.42 20.32 -16.16
C PHE A 396 22.74 19.28 -17.21
N THR A 397 21.92 19.26 -18.25
CA THR A 397 22.14 18.44 -19.45
C THR A 397 22.19 19.33 -20.69
N PHE A 398 23.11 19.03 -21.61
CA PHE A 398 23.20 19.70 -22.89
C PHE A 398 23.76 18.74 -23.93
N ARG A 399 23.60 19.10 -25.18
CA ARG A 399 24.05 18.30 -26.31
C ARG A 399 25.07 19.07 -27.18
N VAL A 400 26.17 18.42 -27.47
CA VAL A 400 27.18 18.93 -28.40
C VAL A 400 27.09 18.15 -29.72
N ILE A 401 26.81 18.87 -30.81
CA ILE A 401 26.67 18.29 -32.13
C ILE A 401 27.76 18.85 -33.07
N GLY A 402 27.96 18.22 -34.20
CA GLY A 402 28.76 18.78 -35.29
C GLY A 402 27.97 19.79 -36.14
N PRO A 403 28.67 20.54 -37.01
CA PRO A 403 27.99 21.38 -37.97
C PRO A 403 27.03 20.52 -38.78
N SER A 404 25.89 21.09 -39.12
CA SER A 404 25.01 20.50 -40.13
C SER A 404 25.77 20.49 -41.45
N GLY A 405 26.36 19.35 -41.80
CA GLY A 405 26.97 19.15 -43.09
C GLY A 405 25.98 19.44 -44.21
N PRO A 406 26.43 19.68 -45.44
CA PRO A 406 25.55 19.82 -46.59
C PRO A 406 24.60 18.59 -46.58
N SER A 407 23.31 18.84 -46.76
CA SER A 407 22.26 17.80 -46.66
C SER A 407 22.66 16.60 -47.53
N THR A 408 23.14 15.54 -46.91
CA THR A 408 23.60 14.36 -47.61
C THR A 408 22.37 13.63 -48.15
N VAL A 409 22.33 13.39 -49.43
CA VAL A 409 21.19 12.80 -50.13
C VAL A 409 21.10 11.30 -49.74
N ILE A 410 20.05 10.93 -49.07
CA ILE A 410 19.75 9.53 -48.82
C ILE A 410 19.13 8.92 -50.10
N PRO A 411 19.68 7.83 -50.64
CA PRO A 411 19.16 7.23 -51.86
C PRO A 411 17.70 6.77 -51.68
N ASN A 412 16.84 7.11 -52.60
CA ASN A 412 15.43 6.74 -52.62
C ASN A 412 15.07 5.66 -53.66
N ILE A 413 16.09 5.18 -54.43
CA ILE A 413 15.93 4.12 -55.42
C ILE A 413 17.07 3.10 -55.24
N ILE A 414 16.73 1.82 -55.25
CA ILE A 414 17.69 0.71 -55.33
C ILE A 414 17.42 -0.09 -56.59
N LYS A 415 18.48 -0.39 -57.36
CA LYS A 415 18.44 -1.29 -58.49
C LYS A 415 19.13 -2.59 -58.14
N LEU A 416 18.35 -3.69 -57.97
CA LEU A 416 18.92 -4.98 -57.57
C LEU A 416 19.84 -5.63 -58.59
N SER A 417 19.66 -5.29 -59.89
CA SER A 417 20.55 -5.74 -60.96
C SER A 417 21.78 -4.80 -61.18
N GLY A 418 21.96 -3.78 -60.34
CA GLY A 418 23.06 -2.82 -60.41
C GLY A 418 24.34 -3.33 -59.74
N LEU A 419 25.40 -2.52 -59.87
CA LEU A 419 26.70 -2.79 -59.23
C LEU A 419 26.62 -2.75 -57.68
N ASN A 420 25.67 -2.02 -57.13
CA ASN A 420 25.37 -2.00 -55.69
C ASN A 420 23.88 -2.29 -55.50
N PRO A 421 23.51 -3.54 -55.23
CA PRO A 421 22.12 -3.97 -55.08
C PRO A 421 21.52 -3.64 -53.69
N TYR A 422 22.25 -2.95 -52.84
CA TYR A 422 21.88 -2.62 -51.49
C TYR A 422 21.57 -1.14 -51.28
N TRP A 423 20.71 -0.83 -50.29
CA TRP A 423 20.43 0.52 -49.90
C TRP A 423 21.59 1.07 -49.08
N ASN A 424 22.48 1.74 -49.70
CA ASN A 424 23.67 2.31 -49.08
C ASN A 424 23.41 3.79 -48.70
N ILE A 425 23.21 4.04 -47.41
CA ILE A 425 23.05 5.37 -46.85
C ILE A 425 24.41 6.01 -46.57
N PRO A 426 24.48 7.35 -46.43
CA PRO A 426 25.70 8.05 -46.07
C PRO A 426 26.32 7.56 -44.77
N GLU A 427 27.65 7.60 -44.69
CA GLU A 427 28.43 7.06 -43.56
C GLU A 427 28.08 7.73 -42.21
N GLU A 428 27.65 9.01 -42.25
CA GLU A 428 27.22 9.72 -41.03
C GLU A 428 26.06 9.05 -40.31
N TYR A 429 25.25 8.25 -41.00
CA TYR A 429 24.12 7.49 -40.42
C TYR A 429 24.50 6.05 -40.07
N LYS A 430 25.72 5.61 -40.32
CA LYS A 430 26.21 4.27 -40.06
C LYS A 430 27.04 4.23 -38.78
N ASN A 431 26.39 4.38 -37.65
CA ASN A 431 27.02 4.34 -36.35
C ASN A 431 26.09 3.75 -35.28
N SER A 432 26.61 3.35 -34.13
CA SER A 432 25.87 2.70 -33.07
C SER A 432 24.80 3.57 -32.37
N ALA A 433 24.91 4.89 -32.48
CA ALA A 433 23.94 5.85 -31.97
C ALA A 433 22.79 6.12 -32.94
N THR A 434 22.89 5.64 -34.18
CA THR A 434 21.87 5.81 -35.23
C THR A 434 21.05 4.54 -35.40
N LYS A 435 19.75 4.66 -35.23
CA LYS A 435 18.76 3.63 -35.50
C LYS A 435 18.20 3.77 -36.90
N VAL A 436 18.20 2.70 -37.68
CA VAL A 436 17.63 2.62 -39.01
C VAL A 436 16.49 1.61 -39.01
N MET A 437 15.32 2.08 -39.41
CA MET A 437 14.11 1.28 -39.56
C MET A 437 13.65 1.32 -41.00
N ILE A 438 13.25 0.17 -41.55
CA ILE A 438 12.61 0.04 -42.87
C ILE A 438 11.27 -0.68 -42.68
N ILE A 439 10.24 -0.12 -43.27
CA ILE A 439 8.86 -0.57 -43.17
C ILE A 439 8.32 -0.88 -44.56
N SER A 440 7.66 -2.02 -44.73
CA SER A 440 7.01 -2.34 -46.00
C SER A 440 5.81 -1.44 -46.27
N SER A 441 5.32 -1.41 -47.50
CA SER A 441 4.11 -0.68 -47.87
C SER A 441 2.87 -1.17 -47.14
N ASN A 442 2.91 -2.38 -46.58
CA ASN A 442 1.83 -2.97 -45.76
C ASN A 442 1.93 -2.63 -44.27
N GLY A 443 2.98 -1.92 -43.88
CA GLY A 443 3.22 -1.54 -42.48
C GLY A 443 4.09 -2.52 -41.70
N ASP A 444 4.60 -3.60 -42.33
CA ASP A 444 5.43 -4.58 -41.63
C ASP A 444 6.86 -4.03 -41.47
N MET A 445 7.43 -4.18 -40.29
CA MET A 445 8.81 -3.84 -40.00
C MET A 445 9.72 -4.87 -40.67
N VAL A 446 10.54 -4.47 -41.66
CA VAL A 446 11.44 -5.35 -42.39
C VAL A 446 12.90 -5.19 -41.98
N LEU A 447 13.24 -4.06 -41.34
CA LEU A 447 14.54 -3.83 -40.73
C LEU A 447 14.36 -2.88 -39.52
N ASP A 448 15.04 -3.20 -38.42
CA ASP A 448 15.14 -2.37 -37.22
C ASP A 448 16.50 -2.61 -36.57
N VAL A 449 17.49 -1.78 -36.88
CA VAL A 449 18.88 -1.98 -36.46
C VAL A 449 19.54 -0.66 -36.07
N ASN A 450 20.48 -0.76 -35.13
CA ASN A 450 21.48 0.28 -34.91
C ASN A 450 22.75 -0.08 -35.68
N ASN A 451 23.54 0.92 -36.04
CA ASN A 451 24.80 0.73 -36.81
C ASN A 451 24.59 -0.01 -38.13
N TYR A 452 23.64 0.45 -38.92
CA TYR A 452 23.31 -0.12 -40.23
C TYR A 452 24.53 -0.21 -41.15
N GLN A 453 24.72 -1.38 -41.79
CA GLN A 453 25.92 -1.66 -42.59
C GLN A 453 25.74 -1.41 -44.10
N GLY A 454 24.57 -0.94 -44.54
CA GLY A 454 24.29 -0.74 -45.96
C GLY A 454 24.02 -2.04 -46.72
N ASP A 455 23.43 -3.03 -46.05
CA ASP A 455 23.29 -4.40 -46.51
C ASP A 455 21.83 -4.85 -46.72
N TRP A 456 20.86 -3.93 -46.63
CA TRP A 456 19.47 -4.24 -46.96
C TRP A 456 19.20 -4.07 -48.46
N PRO A 457 18.43 -4.96 -49.12
CA PRO A 457 17.70 -6.11 -48.58
C PRO A 457 18.58 -7.34 -48.40
N GLN A 458 18.38 -8.07 -47.28
CA GLN A 458 19.09 -9.31 -46.98
C GLN A 458 18.33 -10.57 -47.46
N THR A 459 17.10 -10.40 -47.93
CA THR A 459 16.26 -11.45 -48.50
C THR A 459 15.73 -11.03 -49.87
N ALA A 460 15.36 -12.04 -50.68
CA ALA A 460 14.80 -11.74 -52.01
C ALA A 460 13.49 -10.96 -51.91
N ILE A 461 13.37 -9.89 -52.69
CA ILE A 461 12.15 -9.07 -52.74
C ILE A 461 11.19 -9.67 -53.80
N ASP A 462 9.93 -9.86 -53.43
CA ASP A 462 8.89 -10.35 -54.32
C ASP A 462 8.32 -9.19 -55.18
N PHE A 463 8.48 -9.30 -56.50
CA PHE A 463 8.00 -8.32 -57.48
C PHE A 463 6.66 -8.73 -58.13
N LYS A 464 5.97 -9.78 -57.64
CA LYS A 464 4.83 -10.35 -58.35
C LYS A 464 3.61 -9.46 -58.45
N SER A 465 3.47 -8.48 -57.64
CA SER A 465 2.24 -7.67 -57.59
C SER A 465 2.40 -6.16 -57.71
N VAL A 466 3.56 -5.55 -57.38
CA VAL A 466 3.79 -4.09 -57.45
C VAL A 466 5.27 -3.80 -57.40
N ASN A 467 5.73 -2.65 -57.89
CA ASN A 467 7.06 -2.16 -57.58
C ASN A 467 7.15 -1.92 -56.06
N PRO A 468 7.99 -2.68 -55.33
CA PRO A 468 8.00 -2.58 -53.89
C PRO A 468 8.53 -1.23 -53.43
N VAL A 469 7.67 -0.51 -52.74
CA VAL A 469 8.01 0.73 -52.05
C VAL A 469 8.08 0.45 -50.55
N TYR A 470 9.17 0.84 -49.94
CA TYR A 470 9.40 0.77 -48.52
C TYR A 470 9.53 2.19 -47.96
N TYR A 471 9.29 2.37 -46.70
CA TYR A 471 9.50 3.60 -45.97
C TYR A 471 10.64 3.44 -45.00
N TYR A 472 11.48 4.46 -44.87
CA TYR A 472 12.56 4.43 -43.90
C TYR A 472 12.39 5.53 -42.85
N VAL A 473 12.89 5.24 -41.67
CA VAL A 473 13.13 6.21 -40.61
C VAL A 473 14.55 6.01 -40.09
N ILE A 474 15.34 7.06 -40.12
CA ILE A 474 16.69 7.11 -39.57
C ILE A 474 16.62 8.07 -38.38
N GLN A 475 16.98 7.61 -37.20
CA GLN A 475 17.01 8.39 -35.98
C GLN A 475 18.39 8.33 -35.35
N GLY A 476 19.02 9.45 -35.12
CA GLY A 476 20.36 9.52 -34.55
C GLY A 476 20.80 10.93 -34.26
N ASP A 477 22.07 11.09 -33.96
CA ASP A 477 22.64 12.39 -33.60
C ASP A 477 22.56 13.46 -34.71
N ALA A 478 22.48 13.03 -35.96
CA ALA A 478 22.24 13.92 -37.10
C ALA A 478 20.73 14.29 -37.30
N GLY A 479 19.88 13.98 -36.32
CA GLY A 479 18.45 14.21 -36.36
C GLY A 479 17.64 13.03 -36.93
N GLU A 480 16.35 13.27 -37.20
CA GLU A 480 15.45 12.31 -37.83
C GLU A 480 15.31 12.56 -39.32
N LYS A 481 15.45 11.51 -40.12
CA LYS A 481 15.19 11.52 -41.56
C LYS A 481 14.15 10.46 -41.89
N LYS A 482 13.19 10.83 -42.73
CA LYS A 482 12.13 9.94 -43.22
C LYS A 482 12.03 10.06 -44.76
N GLY A 483 11.69 8.97 -45.37
CA GLY A 483 11.45 8.93 -46.81
C GLY A 483 11.00 7.58 -47.30
N SER A 484 11.02 7.42 -48.64
CA SER A 484 10.65 6.16 -49.28
C SER A 484 11.82 5.60 -50.08
N ILE A 485 11.86 4.27 -50.19
CA ILE A 485 12.82 3.54 -51.03
C ILE A 485 12.00 2.78 -52.06
N THR A 486 12.24 3.07 -53.33
CA THR A 486 11.68 2.29 -54.44
C THR A 486 12.71 1.25 -54.86
N VAL A 487 12.33 -0.01 -54.84
CA VAL A 487 13.21 -1.09 -55.33
C VAL A 487 12.83 -1.47 -56.75
N ILE A 488 13.79 -1.45 -57.63
CA ILE A 488 13.63 -1.84 -59.03
C ILE A 488 14.51 -3.05 -59.35
N LYS A 489 14.05 -3.87 -60.30
CA LYS A 489 14.73 -5.10 -60.70
C LYS A 489 15.99 -4.87 -61.51
#